data_d680e3a8234b9c93cea781113f863b2f
#
_entry.id   d680e3a8234b9c93cea781113f863b2f
#
_cell.length_a   1.000
_cell.length_b   1.000
_cell.length_c   1.000
_cell.angle_alpha   90.00
_cell.angle_beta   90.00
_cell.angle_gamma   90.00
#
_symmetry.space_group_name_H-M   'P 1'
#
loop_
_entity.id
_entity.type
_entity.pdbx_description
1 polymer ?
#
loop_
_entity_poly.entity_id
_entity_poly.type
_entity_poly.pdbx_seq_one_letter_code
_entity_poly.pdbx_strand_id
1 'polypeptide(L)'
;IAGASLDAYRFSISWSRVLPSGEGAVNAAGLDHYSRLVDALLAKGVTPYATLFHWDLPQGLQDKGGWKNRDTAQRLADYAHAVVERLGDRLKHYIELNEAAVHAVFGHVQGEHAPGLKDDKLLGPVIHHMNLGQGLAMQALRAGGKDLKVGTTMALQPCRPAGGPWAVWNRLDSDGLDALWNGAWLDPLVKGTYPKAMDDFLMGVVRDGDLANIRQPVDFLGVNYYAPAYVRLDLNAPGKIAQAAPPKGAELDAFGRHIDPSGLFEVLNRVRRDYGAPPMLVTENGCSDPFSPGPAILNDQFRITYLRRHL
;
A
#
# COMPACT_ATOMS: atom_id res chain seq x y z
N ILE A 1 -15.08 14.29 -12.12
CA ILE A 1 -15.38 13.85 -10.73
C ILE A 1 -16.70 14.46 -10.30
N ALA A 2 -16.80 15.80 -10.15
CA ALA A 2 -18.04 16.45 -9.75
C ALA A 2 -19.22 16.17 -10.70
N GLY A 3 -18.99 16.08 -12.01
CA GLY A 3 -20.01 15.69 -12.99
C GLY A 3 -20.45 14.24 -12.93
N ALA A 4 -19.72 13.38 -12.19
CA ALA A 4 -20.06 11.98 -11.93
C ALA A 4 -20.70 11.77 -10.53
N SER A 5 -21.02 12.86 -9.82
CA SER A 5 -21.60 12.85 -8.47
C SER A 5 -20.76 12.04 -7.46
N LEU A 6 -19.43 12.20 -7.51
CA LEU A 6 -18.50 11.57 -6.59
C LEU A 6 -18.17 12.53 -5.44
N ASP A 7 -18.25 12.04 -4.19
CA ASP A 7 -18.09 12.85 -2.98
C ASP A 7 -16.62 13.00 -2.54
N ALA A 8 -15.74 12.14 -3.02
CA ALA A 8 -14.32 12.14 -2.64
C ALA A 8 -13.42 11.86 -3.84
N TYR A 9 -12.18 12.34 -3.76
CA TYR A 9 -11.14 12.06 -4.74
C TYR A 9 -9.80 11.76 -4.05
N ARG A 10 -9.27 10.57 -4.28
CA ARG A 10 -7.95 10.19 -3.84
C ARG A 10 -6.92 10.46 -4.95
N PHE A 11 -5.82 11.12 -4.60
CA PHE A 11 -4.70 11.40 -5.50
C PHE A 11 -3.37 11.29 -4.76
N SER A 12 -2.28 11.14 -5.48
CA SER A 12 -0.94 11.16 -4.90
C SER A 12 -0.26 12.51 -5.07
N ILE A 13 0.50 12.90 -4.06
CA ILE A 13 1.43 14.02 -4.12
C ILE A 13 2.81 13.44 -4.45
N SER A 14 3.43 13.92 -5.54
CA SER A 14 4.75 13.44 -5.93
C SER A 14 5.83 14.01 -5.01
N TRP A 15 6.54 13.12 -4.32
CA TRP A 15 7.65 13.51 -3.45
C TRP A 15 8.73 14.29 -4.21
N SER A 16 9.14 13.81 -5.37
CA SER A 16 10.14 14.47 -6.21
C SER A 16 9.67 15.84 -6.76
N ARG A 17 8.37 16.09 -6.82
CA ARG A 17 7.84 17.41 -7.18
C ARG A 17 7.92 18.40 -6.03
N VAL A 18 7.76 17.94 -4.80
CA VAL A 18 7.81 18.78 -3.58
C VAL A 18 9.25 18.97 -3.10
N LEU A 19 10.03 17.89 -3.06
CA LEU A 19 11.44 17.87 -2.69
C LEU A 19 12.23 17.16 -3.80
N PRO A 20 12.74 17.88 -4.81
CA PRO A 20 13.34 17.27 -6.01
C PRO A 20 14.48 16.30 -5.74
N SER A 21 15.33 16.57 -4.73
CA SER A 21 16.40 15.67 -4.27
C SER A 21 15.95 14.69 -3.19
N GLY A 22 14.70 14.78 -2.74
CA GLY A 22 14.14 14.01 -1.63
C GLY A 22 14.33 14.62 -0.25
N GLU A 23 15.19 15.64 -0.15
CA GLU A 23 15.51 16.39 1.06
C GLU A 23 15.91 17.83 0.72
N GLY A 24 16.06 18.70 1.73
CA GLY A 24 16.53 20.08 1.57
C GLY A 24 15.43 21.05 1.19
N ALA A 25 15.67 21.91 0.21
CA ALA A 25 14.75 23.00 -0.10
C ALA A 25 13.45 22.52 -0.75
N VAL A 26 12.34 23.01 -0.24
CA VAL A 26 11.00 22.75 -0.77
C VAL A 26 10.80 23.49 -2.09
N ASN A 27 10.29 22.79 -3.10
CA ASN A 27 9.85 23.38 -4.36
C ASN A 27 8.45 23.99 -4.19
N ALA A 28 8.39 25.29 -3.96
CA ALA A 28 7.14 26.00 -3.75
C ALA A 28 6.16 25.84 -4.93
N ALA A 29 6.64 25.88 -6.17
CA ALA A 29 5.81 25.70 -7.37
C ALA A 29 5.18 24.28 -7.41
N GLY A 30 5.91 23.27 -6.93
CA GLY A 30 5.39 21.91 -6.78
C GLY A 30 4.23 21.83 -5.79
N LEU A 31 4.37 22.43 -4.61
CA LEU A 31 3.30 22.52 -3.62
C LEU A 31 2.11 23.38 -4.08
N ASP A 32 2.36 24.46 -4.78
CA ASP A 32 1.29 25.32 -5.32
C ASP A 32 0.42 24.60 -6.35
N HIS A 33 0.97 23.65 -7.10
CA HIS A 33 0.17 22.79 -7.95
C HIS A 33 -0.89 22.00 -7.15
N TYR A 34 -0.47 21.36 -6.07
CA TYR A 34 -1.38 20.60 -5.20
C TYR A 34 -2.33 21.51 -4.40
N SER A 35 -1.86 22.69 -4.01
CA SER A 35 -2.71 23.72 -3.41
C SER A 35 -3.90 24.05 -4.30
N ARG A 36 -3.66 24.36 -5.59
CA ARG A 36 -4.74 24.63 -6.56
C ARG A 36 -5.65 23.42 -6.79
N LEU A 37 -5.10 22.18 -6.78
CA LEU A 37 -5.90 20.97 -6.92
C LEU A 37 -6.85 20.81 -5.73
N VAL A 38 -6.35 20.97 -4.52
CA VAL A 38 -7.16 20.88 -3.28
C VAL A 38 -8.25 21.94 -3.29
N ASP A 39 -7.91 23.20 -3.63
CA ASP A 39 -8.88 24.30 -3.69
C ASP A 39 -9.98 24.02 -4.75
N ALA A 40 -9.61 23.48 -5.89
CA ALA A 40 -10.55 23.13 -6.96
C ALA A 40 -11.51 21.99 -6.56
N LEU A 41 -11.02 20.99 -5.82
CA LEU A 41 -11.85 19.89 -5.29
C LEU A 41 -12.83 20.40 -4.26
N LEU A 42 -12.35 21.16 -3.27
CA LEU A 42 -13.18 21.73 -2.20
C LEU A 42 -14.23 22.68 -2.75
N ALA A 43 -13.90 23.53 -3.73
CA ALA A 43 -14.86 24.42 -4.40
C ALA A 43 -15.99 23.65 -5.12
N LYS A 44 -15.80 22.36 -5.39
CA LYS A 44 -16.80 21.47 -5.98
C LYS A 44 -17.49 20.57 -4.96
N GLY A 45 -17.21 20.75 -3.68
CA GLY A 45 -17.75 19.89 -2.62
C GLY A 45 -17.16 18.48 -2.59
N VAL A 46 -16.01 18.25 -3.27
CA VAL A 46 -15.34 16.95 -3.32
C VAL A 46 -14.26 16.88 -2.23
N THR A 47 -14.33 15.89 -1.36
CA THR A 47 -13.36 15.68 -0.29
C THR A 47 -12.03 15.15 -0.84
N PRO A 48 -10.90 15.87 -0.65
CA PRO A 48 -9.60 15.40 -1.11
C PRO A 48 -8.97 14.41 -0.13
N TYR A 49 -8.44 13.31 -0.65
CA TYR A 49 -7.59 12.34 0.06
C TYR A 49 -6.22 12.31 -0.60
N ALA A 50 -5.17 12.72 0.12
CA ALA A 50 -3.83 12.77 -0.43
C ALA A 50 -2.99 11.57 0.02
N THR A 51 -2.43 10.84 -0.95
CA THR A 51 -1.41 9.82 -0.73
C THR A 51 -0.04 10.45 -0.90
N LEU A 52 0.85 10.34 0.11
CA LEU A 52 2.16 11.00 0.08
C LEU A 52 3.19 10.20 -0.70
N PHE A 53 3.24 8.89 -0.51
CA PHE A 53 4.17 8.03 -1.24
C PHE A 53 3.43 6.94 -2.01
N HIS A 54 3.49 7.03 -3.33
CA HIS A 54 2.96 6.01 -4.26
C HIS A 54 4.06 5.56 -5.23
N TRP A 55 5.20 5.17 -4.63
CA TRP A 55 6.38 4.52 -5.21
C TRP A 55 7.36 5.44 -5.96
N ASP A 56 7.11 6.73 -5.99
CA ASP A 56 7.92 7.74 -6.67
C ASP A 56 9.03 8.32 -5.78
N LEU A 57 9.92 7.46 -5.28
CA LEU A 57 11.07 7.89 -4.47
C LEU A 57 11.99 8.80 -5.30
N PRO A 58 12.36 9.99 -4.78
CA PRO A 58 13.31 10.87 -5.45
C PRO A 58 14.65 10.18 -5.72
N GLN A 59 15.20 10.38 -6.93
CA GLN A 59 16.44 9.72 -7.35
C GLN A 59 17.60 10.00 -6.40
N GLY A 60 17.68 11.22 -5.84
CA GLY A 60 18.72 11.57 -4.87
C GLY A 60 18.69 10.75 -3.58
N LEU A 61 17.51 10.25 -3.16
CA LEU A 61 17.40 9.29 -2.05
C LEU A 61 17.75 7.88 -2.51
N GLN A 62 17.34 7.49 -3.73
CA GLN A 62 17.68 6.19 -4.28
C GLN A 62 19.20 6.04 -4.45
N ASP A 63 19.92 7.07 -4.89
CA ASP A 63 21.38 7.10 -5.01
C ASP A 63 22.09 6.94 -3.66
N LYS A 64 21.43 7.36 -2.57
CA LYS A 64 21.88 7.16 -1.18
C LYS A 64 21.47 5.82 -0.58
N GLY A 65 20.86 4.95 -1.38
CA GLY A 65 20.45 3.61 -1.00
C GLY A 65 18.95 3.38 -0.91
N GLY A 66 18.13 4.39 -1.13
CA GLY A 66 16.66 4.26 -1.11
C GLY A 66 16.14 3.66 0.20
N TRP A 67 15.13 2.81 0.11
CA TRP A 67 14.53 2.19 1.30
C TRP A 67 15.41 1.16 2.03
N LYS A 68 16.53 0.73 1.45
CA LYS A 68 17.53 -0.03 2.21
C LYS A 68 18.30 0.84 3.20
N ASN A 69 18.32 2.16 2.97
CA ASN A 69 18.90 3.14 3.91
C ASN A 69 17.82 3.59 4.90
N ARG A 70 18.10 3.39 6.19
CA ARG A 70 17.19 3.77 7.28
C ARG A 70 16.83 5.26 7.28
N ASP A 71 17.72 6.13 6.86
CA ASP A 71 17.50 7.58 6.85
C ASP A 71 16.31 7.98 5.95
N THR A 72 15.98 7.15 4.95
CA THR A 72 14.81 7.38 4.08
C THR A 72 13.51 7.44 4.88
N ALA A 73 13.42 6.71 6.00
CA ALA A 73 12.27 6.78 6.90
C ALA A 73 12.06 8.20 7.48
N GLN A 74 13.16 8.84 7.93
CA GLN A 74 13.09 10.22 8.41
C GLN A 74 12.80 11.20 7.27
N ARG A 75 13.35 10.96 6.06
CA ARG A 75 13.05 11.83 4.90
C ARG A 75 11.59 11.81 4.50
N LEU A 76 10.90 10.65 4.66
CA LEU A 76 9.43 10.61 4.47
C LEU A 76 8.69 11.49 5.47
N ALA A 77 9.11 11.50 6.73
CA ALA A 77 8.53 12.36 7.75
C ALA A 77 8.78 13.86 7.45
N ASP A 78 9.99 14.21 7.03
CA ASP A 78 10.35 15.59 6.64
C ASP A 78 9.48 16.06 5.45
N TYR A 79 9.27 15.18 4.47
CA TYR A 79 8.38 15.43 3.34
C TYR A 79 6.91 15.58 3.76
N ALA A 80 6.42 14.70 4.63
CA ALA A 80 5.08 14.77 5.18
C ALA A 80 4.84 16.09 5.93
N HIS A 81 5.83 16.53 6.72
CA HIS A 81 5.82 17.82 7.40
C HIS A 81 5.72 19.00 6.40
N ALA A 82 6.54 19.03 5.37
CA ALA A 82 6.49 20.08 4.35
C ALA A 82 5.13 20.17 3.64
N VAL A 83 4.50 19.03 3.38
CA VAL A 83 3.18 18.98 2.76
C VAL A 83 2.10 19.49 3.72
N VAL A 84 2.08 19.01 4.97
CA VAL A 84 1.04 19.41 5.94
C VAL A 84 1.17 20.86 6.36
N GLU A 85 2.37 21.41 6.46
CA GLU A 85 2.61 22.82 6.74
C GLU A 85 1.94 23.73 5.68
N ARG A 86 1.98 23.31 4.41
CA ARG A 86 1.41 24.10 3.29
C ARG A 86 -0.08 23.87 3.06
N LEU A 87 -0.58 22.65 3.31
CA LEU A 87 -1.92 22.22 2.91
C LEU A 87 -2.83 21.84 4.08
N GLY A 88 -2.31 21.63 5.29
CA GLY A 88 -3.04 21.09 6.44
C GLY A 88 -4.14 21.97 7.01
N ASP A 89 -4.20 23.25 6.59
CA ASP A 89 -5.28 24.16 6.89
C ASP A 89 -6.62 23.71 6.27
N ARG A 90 -6.60 23.04 5.10
CA ARG A 90 -7.78 22.64 4.32
C ARG A 90 -7.76 21.20 3.78
N LEU A 91 -6.61 20.59 3.51
CA LEU A 91 -6.48 19.16 3.22
C LEU A 91 -6.50 18.40 4.56
N LYS A 92 -7.52 17.59 4.78
CA LYS A 92 -7.73 16.93 6.09
C LYS A 92 -7.49 15.42 6.08
N HIS A 93 -7.41 14.76 4.92
CA HIS A 93 -7.26 13.31 4.81
C HIS A 93 -5.93 12.96 4.14
N TYR A 94 -5.07 12.25 4.89
CA TYR A 94 -3.73 11.85 4.46
C TYR A 94 -3.55 10.35 4.54
N ILE A 95 -2.89 9.81 3.52
CA ILE A 95 -2.40 8.44 3.42
C ILE A 95 -0.89 8.54 3.21
N GLU A 96 -0.08 8.09 4.17
CA GLU A 96 1.37 8.30 4.07
C GLU A 96 2.04 7.34 3.09
N LEU A 97 1.60 6.05 3.06
CA LEU A 97 2.11 5.05 2.13
C LEU A 97 0.97 4.36 1.36
N ASN A 98 1.21 4.10 0.08
CA ASN A 98 0.38 3.19 -0.70
C ASN A 98 1.10 1.86 -0.90
N GLU A 99 0.46 0.75 -0.49
CA GLU A 99 0.84 -0.62 -0.82
C GLU A 99 2.35 -0.92 -0.63
N ALA A 100 2.84 -0.66 0.57
CA ALA A 100 4.26 -0.83 0.86
C ALA A 100 4.78 -2.26 0.56
N ALA A 101 3.94 -3.29 0.73
CA ALA A 101 4.26 -4.69 0.38
C ALA A 101 4.58 -4.85 -1.11
N VAL A 102 3.77 -4.23 -1.97
CA VAL A 102 3.98 -4.26 -3.43
C VAL A 102 5.30 -3.61 -3.79
N HIS A 103 5.57 -2.41 -3.26
CA HIS A 103 6.81 -1.69 -3.52
C HIS A 103 8.05 -2.46 -3.00
N ALA A 104 7.96 -3.06 -1.81
CA ALA A 104 9.05 -3.85 -1.24
C ALA A 104 9.36 -5.09 -2.10
N VAL A 105 8.35 -5.87 -2.45
CA VAL A 105 8.53 -7.13 -3.19
C VAL A 105 8.87 -6.87 -4.66
N PHE A 106 8.02 -6.13 -5.38
CA PHE A 106 8.21 -5.95 -6.82
C PHE A 106 9.35 -4.98 -7.15
N GLY A 107 9.64 -4.01 -6.29
CA GLY A 107 10.72 -3.05 -6.51
C GLY A 107 12.10 -3.56 -6.09
N HIS A 108 12.20 -4.39 -5.05
CA HIS A 108 13.49 -4.72 -4.43
C HIS A 108 13.88 -6.20 -4.53
N VAL A 109 12.90 -7.10 -4.69
CA VAL A 109 13.14 -8.55 -4.79
C VAL A 109 12.95 -9.07 -6.21
N GLN A 110 11.85 -8.70 -6.86
CA GLN A 110 11.53 -9.18 -8.22
C GLN A 110 12.09 -8.26 -9.31
N GLY A 111 12.26 -6.97 -9.00
CA GLY A 111 12.80 -5.98 -9.93
C GLY A 111 11.86 -5.63 -11.09
N GLU A 112 10.56 -5.83 -10.91
CA GLU A 112 9.54 -5.52 -11.91
C GLU A 112 9.11 -4.06 -11.86
N HIS A 113 9.17 -3.46 -10.65
CA HIS A 113 8.89 -2.05 -10.42
C HIS A 113 10.18 -1.30 -10.06
N ALA A 114 10.15 0.04 -10.12
CA ALA A 114 11.23 0.86 -9.58
C ALA A 114 11.44 0.55 -8.08
N PRO A 115 12.69 0.49 -7.60
CA PRO A 115 13.96 0.82 -8.26
C PRO A 115 14.56 -0.30 -9.13
N GLY A 116 13.87 -1.43 -9.36
CA GLY A 116 14.33 -2.49 -10.25
C GLY A 116 15.40 -3.42 -9.66
N LEU A 117 15.50 -3.49 -8.33
CA LEU A 117 16.46 -4.34 -7.63
C LEU A 117 15.98 -5.79 -7.57
N LYS A 118 16.94 -6.73 -7.55
CA LYS A 118 16.69 -8.19 -7.49
C LYS A 118 17.57 -8.80 -6.40
N ASP A 119 17.23 -8.51 -5.14
CA ASP A 119 17.98 -8.99 -4.01
C ASP A 119 17.02 -9.24 -2.82
N ASP A 120 16.81 -10.50 -2.49
CA ASP A 120 15.94 -10.95 -1.39
C ASP A 120 16.45 -10.52 -0.01
N LYS A 121 17.77 -10.26 0.14
CA LYS A 121 18.36 -9.76 1.39
C LYS A 121 17.90 -8.34 1.72
N LEU A 122 17.40 -7.61 0.73
CA LEU A 122 16.86 -6.26 0.95
C LEU A 122 15.48 -6.27 1.59
N LEU A 123 14.78 -7.41 1.57
CA LEU A 123 13.39 -7.47 2.00
C LEU A 123 13.18 -7.01 3.43
N GLY A 124 13.95 -7.54 4.38
CA GLY A 124 13.85 -7.14 5.80
C GLY A 124 14.13 -5.65 6.03
N PRO A 125 15.29 -5.12 5.60
CA PRO A 125 15.56 -3.69 5.71
C PRO A 125 14.49 -2.80 5.07
N VAL A 126 14.02 -3.12 3.87
CA VAL A 126 13.00 -2.33 3.16
C VAL A 126 11.67 -2.36 3.91
N ILE A 127 11.19 -3.53 4.33
CA ILE A 127 9.95 -3.66 5.12
C ILE A 127 10.05 -2.82 6.40
N HIS A 128 11.15 -2.96 7.14
CA HIS A 128 11.29 -2.27 8.41
C HIS A 128 11.39 -0.76 8.25
N HIS A 129 12.20 -0.28 7.30
CA HIS A 129 12.38 1.15 7.10
C HIS A 129 11.13 1.82 6.51
N MET A 130 10.36 1.12 5.69
CA MET A 130 9.05 1.63 5.23
C MET A 130 8.05 1.72 6.38
N ASN A 131 7.94 0.69 7.23
CA ASN A 131 7.10 0.74 8.42
C ASN A 131 7.53 1.87 9.38
N LEU A 132 8.84 2.03 9.60
CA LEU A 132 9.36 3.13 10.42
C LEU A 132 9.02 4.50 9.82
N GLY A 133 9.20 4.65 8.50
CA GLY A 133 8.84 5.85 7.77
C GLY A 133 7.35 6.17 7.86
N GLN A 134 6.49 5.14 7.77
CA GLN A 134 5.05 5.25 7.99
C GLN A 134 4.74 5.87 9.35
N GLY A 135 5.28 5.30 10.43
CA GLY A 135 5.03 5.80 11.78
C GLY A 135 5.54 7.23 11.99
N LEU A 136 6.75 7.53 11.53
CA LEU A 136 7.34 8.87 11.62
C LEU A 136 6.56 9.91 10.80
N ALA A 137 6.09 9.55 9.61
CA ALA A 137 5.26 10.42 8.79
C ALA A 137 3.89 10.70 9.44
N MET A 138 3.26 9.69 10.05
CA MET A 138 2.03 9.91 10.83
C MET A 138 2.22 10.89 11.99
N GLN A 139 3.34 10.78 12.71
CA GLN A 139 3.71 11.73 13.78
C GLN A 139 3.90 13.14 13.22
N ALA A 140 4.64 13.28 12.13
CA ALA A 140 4.90 14.57 11.49
C ALA A 140 3.62 15.25 11.00
N LEU A 141 2.70 14.49 10.38
CA LEU A 141 1.39 14.99 9.95
C LEU A 141 0.59 15.53 11.14
N ARG A 142 0.47 14.75 12.22
CA ARG A 142 -0.30 15.15 13.40
C ARG A 142 0.31 16.34 14.14
N ALA A 143 1.63 16.47 14.13
CA ALA A 143 2.32 17.63 14.70
C ALA A 143 2.14 18.90 13.86
N GLY A 144 2.04 18.78 12.54
CA GLY A 144 1.96 19.90 11.59
C GLY A 144 0.54 20.39 11.30
N GLY A 145 -0.51 19.63 11.64
CA GLY A 145 -1.89 20.01 11.32
C GLY A 145 -2.89 19.65 12.40
N LYS A 146 -4.04 20.36 12.40
CA LYS A 146 -5.16 20.12 13.32
C LYS A 146 -6.30 19.41 12.62
N ASP A 147 -7.02 18.58 13.35
CA ASP A 147 -8.22 17.87 12.89
C ASP A 147 -7.98 17.02 11.66
N LEU A 148 -6.76 16.44 11.55
CA LEU A 148 -6.39 15.58 10.45
C LEU A 148 -6.91 14.15 10.66
N LYS A 149 -7.25 13.52 9.56
CA LYS A 149 -7.51 12.10 9.44
C LYS A 149 -6.32 11.44 8.72
N VAL A 150 -5.53 10.71 9.48
CA VAL A 150 -4.30 10.07 8.99
C VAL A 150 -4.48 8.57 8.97
N GLY A 151 -4.28 7.98 7.83
CA GLY A 151 -4.37 6.55 7.59
C GLY A 151 -3.28 6.06 6.67
N THR A 152 -3.22 4.75 6.47
CA THR A 152 -2.34 4.08 5.53
C THR A 152 -3.15 3.22 4.57
N THR A 153 -2.61 2.92 3.40
CA THR A 153 -3.27 2.03 2.43
C THR A 153 -2.43 0.80 2.16
N MET A 154 -3.04 -0.36 2.38
CA MET A 154 -2.40 -1.66 2.23
C MET A 154 -3.06 -2.49 1.12
N ALA A 155 -2.25 -3.14 0.29
CA ALA A 155 -2.70 -4.21 -0.60
C ALA A 155 -2.96 -5.46 0.23
N LEU A 156 -4.19 -5.70 0.63
CA LEU A 156 -4.55 -6.88 1.41
C LEU A 156 -5.17 -7.94 0.52
N GLN A 157 -4.74 -9.19 0.70
CA GLN A 157 -5.25 -10.31 -0.09
C GLN A 157 -5.29 -11.59 0.73
N PRO A 158 -6.29 -12.46 0.53
CA PRO A 158 -6.24 -13.81 1.05
C PRO A 158 -5.08 -14.57 0.40
N CYS A 159 -4.23 -15.18 1.19
CA CYS A 159 -3.18 -16.06 0.71
C CYS A 159 -3.68 -17.51 0.81
N ARG A 160 -3.82 -18.17 -0.33
CA ARG A 160 -4.47 -19.47 -0.43
C ARG A 160 -3.52 -20.55 -0.96
N PRO A 161 -3.50 -21.75 -0.37
CA PRO A 161 -2.70 -22.86 -0.90
C PRO A 161 -3.27 -23.34 -2.25
N ALA A 162 -2.42 -23.52 -3.23
CA ALA A 162 -2.81 -24.20 -4.46
C ALA A 162 -3.10 -25.68 -4.18
N GLY A 163 -4.05 -26.27 -4.93
CA GLY A 163 -4.45 -27.68 -4.73
C GLY A 163 -5.49 -27.90 -3.62
N GLY A 164 -6.00 -26.81 -3.04
CA GLY A 164 -7.08 -26.85 -2.05
C GLY A 164 -6.66 -27.30 -0.64
N PRO A 165 -7.64 -27.61 0.25
CA PRO A 165 -7.40 -27.82 1.69
C PRO A 165 -6.48 -28.99 2.04
N TRP A 166 -6.31 -29.95 1.15
CA TRP A 166 -5.49 -31.15 1.34
C TRP A 166 -4.01 -30.96 1.05
N ALA A 167 -3.62 -29.83 0.43
CA ALA A 167 -2.23 -29.51 0.14
C ALA A 167 -1.52 -28.92 1.36
N VAL A 168 -1.24 -29.75 2.36
CA VAL A 168 -0.73 -29.32 3.68
C VAL A 168 0.57 -28.52 3.55
N TRP A 169 1.48 -28.89 2.67
CA TRP A 169 2.74 -28.17 2.44
C TRP A 169 2.50 -26.77 1.85
N ASN A 170 1.59 -26.65 0.90
CA ASN A 170 1.23 -25.37 0.32
C ASN A 170 0.53 -24.44 1.33
N ARG A 171 -0.02 -25.01 2.40
CA ARG A 171 -0.62 -24.23 3.50
C ARG A 171 0.43 -23.49 4.32
N LEU A 172 1.54 -24.14 4.65
CA LEU A 172 2.67 -23.48 5.33
C LEU A 172 3.21 -22.33 4.49
N ASP A 173 3.28 -22.51 3.17
CA ASP A 173 3.73 -21.46 2.25
C ASP A 173 2.71 -20.31 2.16
N SER A 174 1.41 -20.61 2.20
CA SER A 174 0.37 -19.57 2.25
C SER A 174 0.41 -18.77 3.54
N ASP A 175 0.69 -19.40 4.67
CA ASP A 175 0.87 -18.73 5.97
C ASP A 175 2.14 -17.85 5.97
N GLY A 176 3.22 -18.33 5.34
CA GLY A 176 4.45 -17.55 5.14
C GLY A 176 4.25 -16.33 4.25
N LEU A 177 3.55 -16.50 3.11
CA LEU A 177 3.20 -15.36 2.25
C LEU A 177 2.27 -14.39 2.98
N ASP A 178 1.30 -14.88 3.73
CA ASP A 178 0.39 -14.05 4.51
C ASP A 178 1.14 -13.22 5.57
N ALA A 179 2.09 -13.83 6.25
CA ALA A 179 2.94 -13.13 7.21
C ALA A 179 3.76 -12.01 6.55
N LEU A 180 4.30 -12.25 5.35
CA LEU A 180 5.06 -11.27 4.59
C LEU A 180 4.17 -10.17 3.99
N TRP A 181 3.08 -10.55 3.33
CA TRP A 181 2.28 -9.63 2.53
C TRP A 181 1.29 -8.81 3.36
N ASN A 182 0.63 -9.43 4.32
CA ASN A 182 -0.36 -8.80 5.17
C ASN A 182 0.21 -8.50 6.58
N GLY A 183 0.75 -9.51 7.24
CA GLY A 183 1.17 -9.46 8.64
C GLY A 183 2.32 -8.50 8.90
N ALA A 184 3.34 -8.48 8.04
CA ALA A 184 4.52 -7.61 8.20
C ALA A 184 4.21 -6.09 8.17
N TRP A 185 3.00 -5.72 7.80
CA TRP A 185 2.52 -4.35 7.72
C TRP A 185 1.44 -4.05 8.76
N LEU A 186 0.48 -4.96 8.94
CA LEU A 186 -0.59 -4.80 9.91
C LEU A 186 -0.13 -5.00 11.36
N ASP A 187 0.67 -6.03 11.62
CA ASP A 187 1.06 -6.38 12.99
C ASP A 187 1.92 -5.29 13.64
N PRO A 188 2.99 -4.77 13.03
CA PRO A 188 3.78 -3.72 13.66
C PRO A 188 3.00 -2.42 13.85
N LEU A 189 2.12 -2.07 12.94
CA LEU A 189 1.28 -0.87 13.04
C LEU A 189 0.27 -0.98 14.19
N VAL A 190 -0.43 -2.11 14.30
CA VAL A 190 -1.55 -2.24 15.25
C VAL A 190 -1.12 -2.91 16.57
N LYS A 191 -0.33 -3.99 16.49
CA LYS A 191 0.08 -4.80 17.65
C LYS A 191 1.43 -4.36 18.23
N GLY A 192 2.27 -3.66 17.44
CA GLY A 192 3.63 -3.27 17.83
C GLY A 192 4.63 -4.44 17.81
N THR A 193 4.36 -5.48 17.02
CA THR A 193 5.23 -6.66 16.86
C THR A 193 5.22 -7.10 15.41
N TYR A 194 6.29 -7.74 14.96
CA TYR A 194 6.27 -8.45 13.68
C TYR A 194 5.75 -9.89 13.81
N PRO A 195 5.19 -10.48 12.74
CA PRO A 195 4.93 -11.92 12.72
C PRO A 195 6.23 -12.70 12.91
N LYS A 196 6.19 -13.80 13.67
CA LYS A 196 7.37 -14.65 13.94
C LYS A 196 8.07 -15.14 12.65
N ALA A 197 7.32 -15.37 11.59
CA ALA A 197 7.89 -15.76 10.30
C ALA A 197 8.81 -14.70 9.68
N MET A 198 8.82 -13.48 10.20
CA MET A 198 9.69 -12.39 9.76
C MET A 198 10.99 -12.25 10.56
N ASP A 199 11.18 -13.03 11.62
CA ASP A 199 12.33 -12.88 12.54
C ASP A 199 13.68 -12.95 11.82
N ASP A 200 13.87 -13.95 10.93
CA ASP A 200 15.11 -14.10 10.19
C ASP A 200 15.40 -12.95 9.22
N PHE A 201 14.36 -12.38 8.60
CA PHE A 201 14.51 -11.22 7.70
C PHE A 201 14.82 -9.93 8.44
N LEU A 202 14.37 -9.80 9.68
CA LEU A 202 14.48 -8.58 10.48
C LEU A 202 15.63 -8.59 11.48
N MET A 203 16.36 -9.72 11.57
CA MET A 203 17.49 -9.87 12.48
C MET A 203 18.55 -8.78 12.26
N GLY A 204 18.85 -8.02 13.30
CA GLY A 204 19.83 -6.91 13.25
C GLY A 204 19.34 -5.65 12.54
N VAL A 205 18.10 -5.60 12.06
CA VAL A 205 17.49 -4.45 11.39
C VAL A 205 16.72 -3.57 12.35
N VAL A 206 15.87 -4.20 13.17
CA VAL A 206 15.01 -3.53 14.16
C VAL A 206 15.88 -3.01 15.32
N ARG A 207 15.68 -1.77 15.72
CA ARG A 207 16.38 -1.12 16.84
C ARG A 207 15.41 -0.83 17.98
N ASP A 208 15.96 -0.61 19.17
CA ASP A 208 15.18 -0.20 20.33
C ASP A 208 14.37 1.06 20.05
N GLY A 209 13.08 1.03 20.39
CA GLY A 209 12.15 2.12 20.18
C GLY A 209 11.47 2.16 18.79
N ASP A 210 11.94 1.40 17.80
CA ASP A 210 11.38 1.43 16.45
C ASP A 210 9.90 1.04 16.41
N LEU A 211 9.57 -0.06 17.08
CA LEU A 211 8.19 -0.56 17.11
C LEU A 211 7.22 0.42 17.80
N ALA A 212 7.72 1.19 18.78
CA ALA A 212 6.94 2.26 19.40
C ALA A 212 6.68 3.42 18.41
N ASN A 213 7.65 3.75 17.56
CA ASN A 213 7.47 4.73 16.50
C ASN A 213 6.54 4.24 15.39
N ILE A 214 6.59 2.96 15.04
CA ILE A 214 5.75 2.35 14.00
C ILE A 214 4.29 2.26 14.47
N ARG A 215 4.06 1.87 15.73
CA ARG A 215 2.73 1.71 16.30
C ARG A 215 2.06 3.06 16.54
N GLN A 216 1.40 3.57 15.52
CA GLN A 216 0.65 4.83 15.60
C GLN A 216 -0.86 4.56 15.45
N PRO A 217 -1.70 5.38 16.12
CA PRO A 217 -3.14 5.29 15.89
C PRO A 217 -3.46 5.69 14.45
N VAL A 218 -4.36 4.95 13.82
CA VAL A 218 -4.89 5.28 12.49
C VAL A 218 -6.33 5.77 12.62
N ASP A 219 -6.68 6.83 11.88
CA ASP A 219 -8.06 7.30 11.80
C ASP A 219 -8.88 6.45 10.83
N PHE A 220 -8.22 5.82 9.87
CA PHE A 220 -8.78 4.83 8.95
C PHE A 220 -7.67 3.94 8.38
N LEU A 221 -8.05 2.73 7.96
CA LEU A 221 -7.21 1.83 7.19
C LEU A 221 -7.75 1.76 5.75
N GLY A 222 -6.92 2.14 4.79
CA GLY A 222 -7.19 1.94 3.37
C GLY A 222 -6.91 0.49 2.97
N VAL A 223 -7.83 -0.12 2.26
CA VAL A 223 -7.71 -1.48 1.75
C VAL A 223 -7.77 -1.44 0.23
N ASN A 224 -6.68 -1.83 -0.40
CA ASN A 224 -6.65 -2.13 -1.83
C ASN A 224 -6.83 -3.64 -1.99
N TYR A 225 -7.83 -4.04 -2.76
CA TYR A 225 -8.11 -5.43 -3.04
C TYR A 225 -8.43 -5.64 -4.52
N TYR A 226 -7.76 -6.61 -5.13
CA TYR A 226 -7.99 -6.99 -6.53
C TYR A 226 -8.27 -8.48 -6.69
N ALA A 227 -7.52 -9.34 -5.99
CA ALA A 227 -7.62 -10.79 -6.13
C ALA A 227 -6.96 -11.50 -4.93
N PRO A 228 -7.32 -12.76 -4.64
CA PRO A 228 -6.54 -13.61 -3.75
C PRO A 228 -5.21 -14.02 -4.42
N ALA A 229 -4.18 -14.24 -3.61
CA ALA A 229 -2.94 -14.88 -4.04
C ALA A 229 -3.05 -16.41 -3.87
N TYR A 230 -2.57 -17.15 -4.85
CA TYR A 230 -2.42 -18.59 -4.78
C TYR A 230 -0.94 -18.96 -4.76
N VAL A 231 -0.54 -19.85 -3.85
CA VAL A 231 0.86 -20.24 -3.67
C VAL A 231 1.02 -21.74 -3.60
N ARG A 232 2.20 -22.19 -4.00
CA ARG A 232 2.63 -23.58 -3.91
C ARG A 232 4.07 -23.65 -3.42
N LEU A 233 4.42 -24.76 -2.78
CA LEU A 233 5.81 -25.07 -2.46
C LEU A 233 6.61 -25.21 -3.76
N ASP A 234 7.72 -24.51 -3.83
CA ASP A 234 8.72 -24.67 -4.90
C ASP A 234 10.10 -24.51 -4.30
N LEU A 235 10.81 -25.62 -4.15
CA LEU A 235 12.13 -25.66 -3.51
C LEU A 235 13.19 -24.85 -4.27
N ASN A 236 12.93 -24.51 -5.53
CA ASN A 236 13.83 -23.73 -6.38
C ASN A 236 13.49 -22.22 -6.39
N ALA A 237 12.33 -21.84 -5.83
CA ALA A 237 11.93 -20.45 -5.76
C ALA A 237 12.57 -19.75 -4.55
N PRO A 238 12.82 -18.42 -4.64
CA PRO A 238 13.20 -17.61 -3.48
C PRO A 238 12.21 -17.79 -2.33
N GLY A 239 12.72 -18.06 -1.13
CA GLY A 239 11.86 -18.35 0.03
C GLY A 239 11.05 -19.65 -0.07
N LYS A 240 11.31 -20.49 -1.08
CA LYS A 240 10.61 -21.75 -1.38
C LYS A 240 9.12 -21.59 -1.71
N ILE A 241 8.66 -20.39 -1.97
CA ILE A 241 7.26 -20.06 -2.29
C ILE A 241 7.19 -19.61 -3.74
N ALA A 242 6.33 -20.22 -4.53
CA ALA A 242 6.02 -19.77 -5.88
C ALA A 242 4.55 -19.42 -6.02
N GLN A 243 4.28 -18.38 -6.79
CA GLN A 243 2.93 -18.07 -7.21
C GLN A 243 2.34 -19.23 -8.00
N ALA A 244 1.08 -19.53 -7.76
CA ALA A 244 0.33 -20.55 -8.46
C ALA A 244 -0.84 -19.91 -9.22
N ALA A 245 -1.28 -20.60 -10.28
CA ALA A 245 -2.48 -20.19 -11.00
C ALA A 245 -3.73 -20.31 -10.12
N PRO A 246 -4.74 -19.47 -10.36
CA PRO A 246 -6.06 -19.63 -9.77
C PRO A 246 -6.66 -21.01 -10.04
N PRO A 247 -7.67 -21.43 -9.26
CA PRO A 247 -8.34 -22.70 -9.47
C PRO A 247 -8.89 -22.85 -10.90
N LYS A 248 -8.91 -24.09 -11.41
CA LYS A 248 -9.47 -24.38 -12.73
C LYS A 248 -10.95 -23.91 -12.79
N GLY A 249 -11.27 -23.14 -13.81
CA GLY A 249 -12.63 -22.60 -14.01
C GLY A 249 -12.88 -21.30 -13.25
N ALA A 250 -11.90 -20.73 -12.56
CA ALA A 250 -12.00 -19.39 -11.99
C ALA A 250 -12.22 -18.35 -13.09
N GLU A 251 -13.08 -17.38 -12.83
CA GLU A 251 -13.25 -16.21 -13.68
C GLU A 251 -12.03 -15.28 -13.55
N LEU A 252 -11.43 -14.89 -14.66
CA LEU A 252 -10.20 -14.12 -14.66
C LEU A 252 -10.40 -12.78 -15.35
N ASP A 253 -9.69 -11.75 -14.85
CA ASP A 253 -9.52 -10.49 -15.57
C ASP A 253 -8.42 -10.59 -16.65
N ALA A 254 -8.19 -9.51 -17.41
CA ALA A 254 -7.19 -9.51 -18.49
C ALA A 254 -5.74 -9.67 -17.99
N PHE A 255 -5.46 -9.46 -16.71
CA PHE A 255 -4.18 -9.73 -16.08
C PHE A 255 -4.05 -11.17 -15.55
N GLY A 256 -5.08 -12.00 -15.75
CA GLY A 256 -5.12 -13.36 -15.20
C GLY A 256 -5.41 -13.43 -13.71
N ARG A 257 -5.88 -12.35 -13.09
CA ARG A 257 -6.24 -12.32 -11.68
C ARG A 257 -7.65 -12.90 -11.48
N HIS A 258 -7.82 -13.71 -10.44
CA HIS A 258 -9.10 -14.29 -10.09
C HIS A 258 -10.09 -13.20 -9.62
N ILE A 259 -11.22 -13.09 -10.27
CA ILE A 259 -12.33 -12.23 -9.84
C ILE A 259 -13.07 -12.92 -8.71
N ASP A 260 -12.73 -12.58 -7.48
CA ASP A 260 -13.27 -13.21 -6.28
C ASP A 260 -13.77 -12.18 -5.25
N PRO A 261 -15.05 -11.83 -5.30
CA PRO A 261 -15.67 -10.92 -4.32
C PRO A 261 -15.58 -11.40 -2.87
N SER A 262 -15.57 -12.74 -2.67
CA SER A 262 -15.47 -13.31 -1.33
C SER A 262 -14.15 -12.99 -0.65
N GLY A 263 -13.07 -12.79 -1.43
CA GLY A 263 -11.78 -12.41 -0.91
C GLY A 263 -11.76 -11.00 -0.31
N LEU A 264 -12.50 -10.04 -0.89
CA LEU A 264 -12.67 -8.71 -0.26
C LEU A 264 -13.39 -8.84 1.08
N PHE A 265 -14.48 -9.58 1.13
CA PHE A 265 -15.20 -9.84 2.38
C PHE A 265 -14.31 -10.50 3.43
N GLU A 266 -13.49 -11.47 3.02
CA GLU A 266 -12.55 -12.19 3.90
C GLU A 266 -11.53 -11.25 4.54
N VAL A 267 -10.85 -10.39 3.75
CA VAL A 267 -9.84 -9.47 4.29
C VAL A 267 -10.45 -8.40 5.18
N LEU A 268 -11.61 -7.83 4.84
CA LEU A 268 -12.29 -6.85 5.68
C LEU A 268 -12.72 -7.45 7.03
N ASN A 269 -13.27 -8.65 7.04
CA ASN A 269 -13.63 -9.35 8.27
C ASN A 269 -12.40 -9.75 9.10
N ARG A 270 -11.29 -10.12 8.45
CA ARG A 270 -10.03 -10.38 9.14
C ARG A 270 -9.52 -9.12 9.85
N VAL A 271 -9.47 -7.99 9.16
CA VAL A 271 -9.06 -6.72 9.77
C VAL A 271 -9.96 -6.39 10.96
N ARG A 272 -11.27 -6.54 10.81
CA ARG A 272 -12.21 -6.32 11.90
C ARG A 272 -11.96 -7.21 13.11
N ARG A 273 -11.74 -8.51 12.89
CA ARG A 273 -11.58 -9.51 13.95
C ARG A 273 -10.22 -9.41 14.65
N ASP A 274 -9.13 -9.26 13.87
CA ASP A 274 -7.77 -9.49 14.35
C ASP A 274 -7.02 -8.17 14.67
N TYR A 275 -7.55 -7.02 14.22
CA TYR A 275 -6.88 -5.72 14.30
C TYR A 275 -7.74 -4.60 14.91
N GLY A 276 -8.75 -4.96 15.72
CA GLY A 276 -9.51 -3.99 16.51
C GLY A 276 -10.51 -3.14 15.74
N ALA A 277 -10.93 -3.58 14.56
CA ALA A 277 -11.97 -2.94 13.75
C ALA A 277 -11.76 -1.42 13.51
N PRO A 278 -10.59 -0.96 13.01
CA PRO A 278 -10.43 0.43 12.65
C PRO A 278 -11.46 0.81 11.56
N PRO A 279 -11.84 2.09 11.41
CA PRO A 279 -12.58 2.51 10.24
C PRO A 279 -11.84 2.10 8.97
N MET A 280 -12.50 1.44 8.03
CA MET A 280 -11.91 0.96 6.78
C MET A 280 -12.48 1.68 5.58
N LEU A 281 -11.60 1.99 4.62
CA LEU A 281 -11.95 2.51 3.31
C LEU A 281 -11.42 1.54 2.26
N VAL A 282 -12.24 1.08 1.32
CA VAL A 282 -11.74 0.42 0.12
C VAL A 282 -11.19 1.51 -0.79
N THR A 283 -9.86 1.64 -0.79
CA THR A 283 -9.13 2.71 -1.47
C THR A 283 -8.81 2.39 -2.91
N GLU A 284 -8.74 1.09 -3.25
CA GLU A 284 -8.65 0.61 -4.62
C GLU A 284 -9.37 -0.74 -4.76
N ASN A 285 -10.14 -0.86 -5.83
CA ASN A 285 -10.76 -2.10 -6.27
C ASN A 285 -11.11 -1.97 -7.75
N GLY A 286 -10.97 -3.03 -8.51
CA GLY A 286 -11.25 -3.01 -9.94
C GLY A 286 -10.70 -4.22 -10.67
N CYS A 287 -11.01 -4.31 -11.95
CA CYS A 287 -10.51 -5.36 -12.83
C CYS A 287 -10.13 -4.79 -14.19
N SER A 288 -9.25 -5.49 -14.89
CA SER A 288 -8.92 -5.22 -16.27
C SER A 288 -9.89 -5.96 -17.20
N ASP A 289 -10.47 -5.20 -18.14
CA ASP A 289 -11.38 -5.79 -19.13
C ASP A 289 -10.61 -6.70 -20.10
N PRO A 290 -10.99 -7.99 -20.26
CA PRO A 290 -10.35 -8.90 -21.19
C PRO A 290 -10.73 -8.63 -22.67
N PHE A 291 -11.71 -7.78 -22.91
CA PHE A 291 -12.16 -7.46 -24.27
C PHE A 291 -11.38 -6.30 -24.86
N SER A 292 -10.98 -6.43 -26.11
CA SER A 292 -10.28 -5.35 -26.83
C SER A 292 -11.13 -4.08 -26.89
N PRO A 293 -10.51 -2.89 -26.72
CA PRO A 293 -11.23 -1.64 -26.84
C PRO A 293 -11.69 -1.44 -28.28
N GLY A 294 -12.99 -1.58 -28.49
CA GLY A 294 -13.68 -1.16 -29.71
C GLY A 294 -14.55 0.07 -29.44
N PRO A 295 -15.20 0.65 -30.44
CA PRO A 295 -16.13 1.77 -30.26
C PRO A 295 -17.31 1.48 -29.33
N ALA A 296 -17.47 0.23 -28.88
CA ALA A 296 -18.50 -0.24 -27.94
C ALA A 296 -18.15 -0.02 -26.44
N ILE A 297 -17.09 0.73 -26.10
CA ILE A 297 -16.65 1.03 -24.72
C ILE A 297 -17.76 1.68 -23.85
N LEU A 298 -18.81 2.23 -24.46
CA LEU A 298 -19.93 2.84 -23.74
C LEU A 298 -20.82 1.83 -22.98
N ASN A 299 -20.63 0.52 -23.17
CA ASN A 299 -21.38 -0.54 -22.48
C ASN A 299 -20.46 -1.47 -21.69
N ASP A 300 -19.81 -0.95 -20.65
CA ASP A 300 -18.83 -1.62 -19.82
C ASP A 300 -19.46 -2.62 -18.82
N GLN A 301 -20.18 -3.62 -19.35
CA GLN A 301 -20.89 -4.60 -18.53
C GLN A 301 -19.94 -5.47 -17.70
N PHE A 302 -18.71 -5.69 -18.15
CA PHE A 302 -17.72 -6.47 -17.43
C PHE A 302 -17.35 -5.81 -16.10
N ARG A 303 -16.89 -4.54 -16.14
CA ARG A 303 -16.53 -3.80 -14.92
C ARG A 303 -17.74 -3.42 -14.07
N ILE A 304 -18.89 -3.14 -14.68
CA ILE A 304 -20.15 -2.92 -13.96
C ILE A 304 -20.53 -4.19 -13.15
N THR A 305 -20.44 -5.36 -13.76
CA THR A 305 -20.74 -6.63 -13.09
C THR A 305 -19.73 -6.93 -11.99
N TYR A 306 -18.42 -6.68 -12.25
CA TYR A 306 -17.39 -6.80 -11.25
C TYR A 306 -17.71 -5.94 -10.02
N LEU A 307 -17.96 -4.65 -10.20
CA LEU A 307 -18.25 -3.72 -9.10
C LEU A 307 -19.52 -4.13 -8.32
N ARG A 308 -20.59 -4.50 -9.00
CA ARG A 308 -21.83 -4.97 -8.33
C ARG A 308 -21.62 -6.19 -7.45
N ARG A 309 -20.66 -7.05 -7.77
CA ARG A 309 -20.36 -8.26 -6.98
C ARG A 309 -19.43 -7.96 -5.80
N HIS A 310 -18.64 -6.88 -5.86
CA HIS A 310 -17.70 -6.50 -4.80
C HIS A 310 -18.28 -5.48 -3.82
N LEU A 311 -19.33 -4.77 -4.19
CA LEU A 311 -20.07 -3.81 -3.36
C LEU A 311 -21.32 -4.46 -2.75
#